data_a88cdb3c262d9b32e73ecca353759e54
#
_entry.id   a88cdb3c262d9b32e73ecca353759e54
#
_cell.length_a   1.000
_cell.length_b   1.000
_cell.length_c   1.000
_cell.angle_alpha   90.00
_cell.angle_beta   90.00
_cell.angle_gamma   90.00
#
_symmetry.space_group_name_H-M   'P 1'
#
loop_
_entity.id
_entity.type
_entity.pdbx_description
1 polymer ?
#
loop_
_entity_poly.entity_id
_entity_poly.type
_entity_poly.pdbx_seq_one_letter_code
_entity_poly.pdbx_strand_id
1 'polypeptide(L)'
;MAIPATQLRPGMVIKHNNDLHSVFSVEHRTPGNLRAFIQAKLRNLRTGAMFEYRYRSGDAIEKVTVDEVQMEYLYNDGDSYYFMNTENYEQTHLTKDVLGDSVDYLIPNLQIMVEFFDGKAVGIELPQTVELTVVETEPGLKSATASNVTKPARTETGLVVQVPPFINEGEKIRVDTSEGAYLSRA
;
A
#
# COMPACT_ATOMS: atom_id res chain seq x y z
N MET A 1 1.53 -12.28 -20.71
CA MET A 1 0.56 -11.86 -21.75
C MET A 1 0.80 -10.38 -22.07
N ALA A 2 0.98 -10.07 -23.33
CA ALA A 2 1.22 -8.69 -23.75
C ALA A 2 -0.08 -7.90 -23.81
N ILE A 3 -0.11 -6.73 -23.20
CA ILE A 3 -1.21 -5.76 -23.24
C ILE A 3 -0.70 -4.43 -23.80
N PRO A 4 -1.54 -3.63 -24.48
CA PRO A 4 -1.15 -2.28 -24.86
C PRO A 4 -1.02 -1.39 -23.61
N ALA A 5 -0.14 -0.40 -23.67
CA ALA A 5 0.08 0.52 -22.54
C ALA A 5 -1.19 1.24 -22.08
N THR A 6 -2.16 1.44 -22.98
CA THR A 6 -3.46 2.03 -22.67
C THR A 6 -4.32 1.20 -21.69
N GLN A 7 -4.03 -0.09 -21.57
CA GLN A 7 -4.72 -0.99 -20.64
C GLN A 7 -4.02 -1.11 -19.28
N LEU A 8 -2.90 -0.43 -19.10
CA LEU A 8 -2.18 -0.44 -17.83
C LEU A 8 -3.06 0.15 -16.72
N ARG A 9 -3.08 -0.50 -15.56
CA ARG A 9 -3.84 -0.06 -14.38
C ARG A 9 -3.00 -0.21 -13.12
N PRO A 10 -3.22 0.62 -12.10
CA PRO A 10 -2.64 0.42 -10.77
C PRO A 10 -2.96 -0.98 -10.24
N GLY A 11 -2.02 -1.57 -9.50
CA GLY A 11 -2.12 -2.92 -8.94
C GLY A 11 -1.66 -4.04 -9.88
N MET A 12 -1.48 -3.77 -11.18
CA MET A 12 -0.93 -4.78 -12.10
C MET A 12 0.54 -5.04 -11.82
N VAL A 13 0.96 -6.29 -12.04
CA VAL A 13 2.38 -6.67 -12.08
C VAL A 13 2.79 -6.84 -13.53
N ILE A 14 3.88 -6.18 -13.90
CA ILE A 14 4.42 -6.18 -15.25
C ILE A 14 5.90 -6.53 -15.25
N LYS A 15 6.38 -7.02 -16.37
CA LYS A 15 7.79 -7.21 -16.61
C LYS A 15 8.35 -5.99 -17.36
N HIS A 16 9.31 -5.33 -16.76
CA HIS A 16 10.00 -4.18 -17.33
C HIS A 16 11.51 -4.33 -17.11
N ASN A 17 12.29 -4.23 -18.20
CA ASN A 17 13.74 -4.45 -18.16
C ASN A 17 14.17 -5.77 -17.46
N ASN A 18 13.46 -6.85 -17.74
CA ASN A 18 13.67 -8.19 -17.16
C ASN A 18 13.41 -8.33 -15.64
N ASP A 19 12.90 -7.29 -15.00
CA ASP A 19 12.48 -7.31 -13.60
C ASP A 19 10.96 -7.20 -13.48
N LEU A 20 10.42 -7.72 -12.38
CA LEU A 20 9.02 -7.53 -12.02
C LEU A 20 8.80 -6.19 -11.35
N HIS A 21 7.75 -5.52 -11.79
CA HIS A 21 7.36 -4.21 -11.24
C HIS A 21 5.87 -4.20 -10.96
N SER A 22 5.48 -3.67 -9.80
CA SER A 22 4.09 -3.30 -9.57
C SER A 22 3.80 -1.91 -10.10
N VAL A 23 2.63 -1.74 -10.69
CA VAL A 23 2.15 -0.46 -11.18
C VAL A 23 1.49 0.28 -10.01
N PHE A 24 2.11 1.37 -9.58
CA PHE A 24 1.61 2.17 -8.46
C PHE A 24 0.54 3.17 -8.92
N SER A 25 0.80 3.91 -9.99
CA SER A 25 -0.14 4.85 -10.58
C SER A 25 0.02 4.96 -12.09
N VAL A 26 -1.03 5.37 -12.76
CA VAL A 26 -1.07 5.54 -14.22
C VAL A 26 -1.79 6.83 -14.56
N GLU A 27 -1.16 7.66 -15.37
CA GLU A 27 -1.75 8.86 -15.93
C GLU A 27 -1.76 8.80 -17.45
N HIS A 28 -2.93 8.99 -18.04
CA HIS A 28 -3.09 9.15 -19.48
C HIS A 28 -2.99 10.63 -19.81
N ARG A 29 -1.99 11.00 -20.58
CA ARG A 29 -1.78 12.39 -20.99
C ARG A 29 -1.89 12.54 -22.51
N THR A 30 -2.75 13.44 -22.93
CA THR A 30 -2.91 13.80 -24.35
C THR A 30 -2.63 15.29 -24.49
N PRO A 31 -1.36 15.70 -24.65
CA PRO A 31 -1.02 17.12 -24.77
C PRO A 31 -1.40 17.63 -26.15
N GLY A 32 -2.39 18.50 -26.23
CA GLY A 32 -2.76 19.28 -27.42
C GLY A 32 -2.66 18.53 -28.77
N ASN A 33 -1.76 18.97 -29.63
CA ASN A 33 -1.52 18.36 -30.96
C ASN A 33 -0.47 17.24 -30.96
N LEU A 34 -0.02 16.78 -29.80
CA LEU A 34 0.99 15.74 -29.68
C LEU A 34 0.36 14.37 -29.44
N ARG A 35 1.14 13.31 -29.71
CA ARG A 35 0.68 11.92 -29.47
C ARG A 35 0.44 11.68 -27.98
N ALA A 36 -0.65 10.98 -27.67
CA ALA A 36 -0.96 10.53 -26.32
C ALA A 36 0.13 9.61 -25.78
N PHE A 37 0.42 9.72 -24.51
CA PHE A 37 1.33 8.83 -23.79
C PHE A 37 0.78 8.45 -22.42
N ILE A 38 1.32 7.35 -21.87
CA ILE A 38 0.96 6.81 -20.57
C ILE A 38 2.16 7.02 -19.66
N GLN A 39 1.98 7.79 -18.59
CA GLN A 39 2.98 7.93 -17.54
C GLN A 39 2.64 6.99 -16.39
N ALA A 40 3.48 6.02 -16.14
CA ALA A 40 3.30 5.03 -15.10
C ALA A 40 4.35 5.21 -14.01
N LYS A 41 3.93 5.19 -12.76
CA LYS A 41 4.83 5.09 -11.62
C LYS A 41 4.95 3.62 -11.25
N LEU A 42 6.16 3.10 -11.33
CA LEU A 42 6.48 1.69 -11.16
C LEU A 42 7.33 1.48 -9.91
N ARG A 43 7.07 0.38 -9.21
CA ARG A 43 7.90 -0.10 -8.11
C ARG A 43 8.58 -1.40 -8.51
N ASN A 44 9.90 -1.43 -8.50
CA ASN A 44 10.65 -2.67 -8.69
C ASN A 44 10.45 -3.59 -7.49
N LEU A 45 9.93 -4.79 -7.73
CA LEU A 45 9.61 -5.75 -6.66
C LEU A 45 10.87 -6.38 -6.02
N ARG A 46 11.99 -6.37 -6.72
CA ARG A 46 13.26 -6.90 -6.21
C ARG A 46 14.01 -5.88 -5.36
N THR A 47 14.06 -4.61 -5.78
CA THR A 47 14.85 -3.55 -5.14
C THR A 47 14.03 -2.58 -4.29
N GLY A 48 12.71 -2.56 -4.46
CA GLY A 48 11.81 -1.59 -3.84
C GLY A 48 11.87 -0.19 -4.46
N ALA A 49 12.76 0.06 -5.40
CA ALA A 49 12.92 1.36 -6.03
C ALA A 49 11.67 1.77 -6.81
N MET A 50 11.27 3.02 -6.63
CA MET A 50 10.17 3.63 -7.36
C MET A 50 10.72 4.60 -8.41
N PHE A 51 10.15 4.55 -9.60
CA PHE A 51 10.48 5.47 -10.69
C PHE A 51 9.28 5.67 -11.60
N GLU A 52 9.30 6.73 -12.39
CA GLU A 52 8.31 6.99 -13.42
C GLU A 52 8.85 6.57 -14.79
N TYR A 53 8.00 5.92 -15.56
CA TYR A 53 8.30 5.54 -16.92
C TYR A 53 7.19 5.99 -17.87
N ARG A 54 7.60 6.47 -19.03
CA ARG A 54 6.69 6.98 -20.05
C ARG A 54 6.57 5.98 -21.20
N TYR A 55 5.39 5.39 -21.32
CA TYR A 55 5.05 4.51 -22.43
C TYR A 55 4.35 5.27 -23.54
N ARG A 56 4.57 4.84 -24.77
CA ARG A 56 3.73 5.24 -25.91
C ARG A 56 2.42 4.46 -25.84
N SER A 57 1.33 5.05 -26.38
CA SER A 57 0.02 4.39 -26.35
C SER A 57 -0.01 2.99 -26.98
N GLY A 58 0.82 2.75 -27.99
CA GLY A 58 0.92 1.48 -28.70
C GLY A 58 1.99 0.52 -28.17
N ASP A 59 2.75 0.88 -27.12
CA ASP A 59 3.77 0.00 -26.58
C ASP A 59 3.13 -1.26 -25.98
N ALA A 60 3.72 -2.41 -26.28
CA ALA A 60 3.33 -3.68 -25.70
C ALA A 60 4.02 -3.87 -24.35
N ILE A 61 3.23 -4.16 -23.32
CA ILE A 61 3.69 -4.39 -21.96
C ILE A 61 3.39 -5.83 -21.58
N GLU A 62 4.39 -6.54 -21.07
CA GLU A 62 4.19 -7.90 -20.58
C GLU A 62 3.55 -7.88 -19.19
N LYS A 63 2.23 -8.15 -19.14
CA LYS A 63 1.51 -8.36 -17.89
C LYS A 63 1.83 -9.75 -17.34
N VAL A 64 2.14 -9.79 -16.06
CA VAL A 64 2.43 -11.02 -15.32
C VAL A 64 1.22 -11.40 -14.48
N THR A 65 0.83 -12.67 -14.53
CA THR A 65 -0.20 -13.20 -13.64
C THR A 65 0.46 -13.61 -12.32
N VAL A 66 -0.10 -13.14 -11.20
CA VAL A 66 0.31 -13.52 -9.86
C VAL A 66 -0.80 -14.33 -9.20
N ASP A 67 -0.41 -15.24 -8.30
CA ASP A 67 -1.35 -15.97 -7.46
C ASP A 67 -1.60 -15.16 -6.19
N GLU A 68 -2.86 -14.89 -5.90
CA GLU A 68 -3.28 -14.15 -4.72
C GLU A 68 -3.71 -15.14 -3.63
N VAL A 69 -3.11 -15.02 -2.45
CA VAL A 69 -3.41 -15.87 -1.30
C VAL A 69 -3.81 -15.00 -0.11
N GLN A 70 -4.98 -15.28 0.47
CA GLN A 70 -5.42 -14.60 1.67
C GLN A 70 -4.63 -15.09 2.88
N MET A 71 -3.98 -14.16 3.56
CA MET A 71 -3.18 -14.43 4.74
C MET A 71 -3.54 -13.51 5.90
N GLU A 72 -3.29 -13.98 7.09
CA GLU A 72 -3.47 -13.24 8.34
C GLU A 72 -2.10 -12.87 8.92
N TYR A 73 -1.90 -11.60 9.24
CA TYR A 73 -0.70 -11.15 9.91
C TYR A 73 -0.67 -11.61 11.36
N LEU A 74 0.43 -12.19 11.81
CA LEU A 74 0.60 -12.70 13.16
C LEU A 74 1.43 -11.76 14.03
N TYR A 75 2.71 -11.61 13.70
CA TYR A 75 3.69 -10.82 14.46
C TYR A 75 4.95 -10.54 13.62
N ASN A 76 5.83 -9.71 14.14
CA ASN A 76 7.17 -9.52 13.60
C ASN A 76 8.23 -9.72 14.71
N ASP A 77 9.45 -10.02 14.28
CA ASP A 77 10.64 -10.16 15.16
C ASP A 77 11.66 -9.02 14.94
N GLY A 78 11.26 -7.97 14.22
CA GLY A 78 12.08 -6.84 13.82
C GLY A 78 12.59 -6.92 12.38
N ASP A 79 12.98 -8.09 11.90
CA ASP A 79 13.49 -8.29 10.53
C ASP A 79 12.47 -8.95 9.61
N SER A 80 11.68 -9.86 10.15
CA SER A 80 10.68 -10.64 9.43
C SER A 80 9.29 -10.44 9.99
N TYR A 81 8.31 -10.48 9.09
CA TYR A 81 6.89 -10.37 9.38
C TYR A 81 6.22 -11.68 9.05
N TYR A 82 5.55 -12.28 10.02
CA TYR A 82 4.98 -13.62 9.92
C TYR A 82 3.50 -13.57 9.60
N PHE A 83 3.12 -14.36 8.60
CA PHE A 83 1.76 -14.48 8.10
C PHE A 83 1.33 -15.93 8.06
N MET A 84 0.05 -16.17 8.24
CA MET A 84 -0.57 -17.48 8.17
C MET A 84 -1.60 -17.52 7.05
N ASN A 85 -1.50 -18.52 6.19
CA ASN A 85 -2.51 -18.79 5.18
C ASN A 85 -3.83 -19.16 5.88
N THR A 86 -4.92 -18.50 5.54
CA THR A 86 -6.22 -18.70 6.20
C THR A 86 -6.91 -20.01 5.82
N GLU A 87 -6.49 -20.67 4.75
CA GLU A 87 -7.07 -21.92 4.27
C GLU A 87 -6.37 -23.17 4.84
N ASN A 88 -5.03 -23.19 4.75
CA ASN A 88 -4.23 -24.36 5.12
C ASN A 88 -3.40 -24.18 6.39
N TYR A 89 -3.43 -22.98 7.00
CA TYR A 89 -2.71 -22.60 8.22
C TYR A 89 -1.17 -22.66 8.12
N GLU A 90 -0.64 -22.76 6.91
CA GLU A 90 0.80 -22.66 6.69
C GLU A 90 1.30 -21.25 6.99
N GLN A 91 2.43 -21.19 7.70
CA GLN A 91 3.06 -19.91 8.02
C GLN A 91 4.17 -19.60 7.02
N THR A 92 4.26 -18.35 6.66
CA THR A 92 5.36 -17.80 5.86
C THR A 92 5.83 -16.49 6.46
N HIS A 93 7.03 -16.07 6.11
CA HIS A 93 7.53 -14.76 6.51
C HIS A 93 7.88 -13.93 5.30
N LEU A 94 7.68 -12.63 5.43
CA LEU A 94 8.03 -11.63 4.43
C LEU A 94 9.00 -10.63 5.05
N THR A 95 9.89 -10.12 4.23
CA THR A 95 10.83 -9.09 4.66
C THR A 95 10.25 -7.71 4.45
N LYS A 96 10.82 -6.72 5.10
CA LYS A 96 10.45 -5.31 4.94
C LYS A 96 10.63 -4.83 3.49
N ASP A 97 11.56 -5.43 2.73
CA ASP A 97 11.76 -5.09 1.32
C ASP A 97 10.54 -5.42 0.45
N VAL A 98 9.86 -6.53 0.75
CA VAL A 98 8.61 -6.93 0.07
C VAL A 98 7.44 -6.06 0.54
N LEU A 99 7.35 -5.82 1.85
CA LEU A 99 6.22 -5.11 2.47
C LEU A 99 6.27 -3.60 2.26
N GLY A 100 7.46 -3.01 2.24
CA GLY A 100 7.64 -1.57 2.14
C GLY A 100 6.90 -0.81 3.24
N ASP A 101 6.19 0.26 2.86
CA ASP A 101 5.42 1.09 3.80
C ASP A 101 4.18 0.39 4.38
N SER A 102 3.81 -0.76 3.84
CA SER A 102 2.68 -1.56 4.35
C SER A 102 2.87 -2.03 5.79
N VAL A 103 4.12 -2.08 6.28
CA VAL A 103 4.42 -2.44 7.68
C VAL A 103 3.77 -1.50 8.69
N ASP A 104 3.52 -0.25 8.30
CA ASP A 104 2.88 0.76 9.16
C ASP A 104 1.39 0.52 9.38
N TYR A 105 0.79 -0.44 8.68
CA TYR A 105 -0.63 -0.80 8.78
C TYR A 105 -0.85 -2.19 9.35
N LEU A 106 0.21 -2.96 9.60
CA LEU A 106 0.10 -4.34 10.06
C LEU A 106 -0.18 -4.39 11.56
N ILE A 107 -1.37 -4.87 11.90
CA ILE A 107 -1.79 -5.19 13.26
C ILE A 107 -2.09 -6.69 13.35
N PRO A 108 -1.93 -7.34 14.52
CA PRO A 108 -2.26 -8.75 14.68
C PRO A 108 -3.68 -9.08 14.21
N ASN A 109 -3.82 -10.20 13.52
CA ASN A 109 -5.07 -10.71 12.92
C ASN A 109 -5.60 -9.90 11.72
N LEU A 110 -4.83 -8.96 11.18
CA LEU A 110 -5.19 -8.29 9.95
C LEU A 110 -5.12 -9.27 8.78
N GLN A 111 -6.21 -9.36 8.02
CA GLN A 111 -6.25 -10.14 6.79
C GLN A 111 -5.78 -9.29 5.61
N ILE A 112 -4.86 -9.84 4.84
CA ILE A 112 -4.28 -9.23 3.65
C ILE A 112 -4.26 -10.24 2.49
N MET A 113 -4.11 -9.75 1.28
CA MET A 113 -3.77 -10.58 0.12
C MET A 113 -2.27 -10.52 -0.11
N VAL A 114 -1.64 -11.68 -0.22
CA VAL A 114 -0.23 -11.80 -0.60
C VAL A 114 -0.15 -12.29 -2.03
N GLU A 115 0.59 -11.57 -2.85
CA GLU A 115 0.80 -11.88 -4.26
C GLU A 115 2.05 -12.73 -4.42
N PHE A 116 1.91 -13.88 -5.06
CA PHE A 116 3.00 -14.81 -5.36
C PHE A 116 3.25 -14.91 -6.87
N PHE A 117 4.49 -14.92 -7.24
CA PHE A 117 4.94 -15.24 -8.57
C PHE A 117 6.02 -16.32 -8.49
N ASP A 118 5.78 -17.44 -9.19
CA ASP A 118 6.70 -18.59 -9.20
C ASP A 118 7.08 -19.06 -7.79
N GLY A 119 6.08 -19.10 -6.90
CA GLY A 119 6.24 -19.54 -5.50
C GLY A 119 6.91 -18.54 -4.57
N LYS A 120 7.25 -17.34 -5.04
CA LYS A 120 7.83 -16.26 -4.23
C LYS A 120 6.83 -15.13 -4.02
N ALA A 121 6.75 -14.64 -2.79
CA ALA A 121 5.96 -13.45 -2.49
C ALA A 121 6.61 -12.22 -3.16
N VAL A 122 5.83 -11.51 -3.97
CA VAL A 122 6.29 -10.33 -4.72
C VAL A 122 5.63 -9.04 -4.25
N GLY A 123 4.55 -9.13 -3.49
CA GLY A 123 3.85 -7.97 -2.94
C GLY A 123 2.72 -8.37 -2.03
N ILE A 124 2.11 -7.37 -1.40
CA ILE A 124 0.89 -7.52 -0.63
C ILE A 124 -0.12 -6.45 -1.04
N GLU A 125 -1.39 -6.77 -0.89
CA GLU A 125 -2.49 -5.82 -0.99
C GLU A 125 -3.15 -5.70 0.38
N LEU A 126 -3.16 -4.47 0.90
CA LEU A 126 -3.82 -4.14 2.16
C LEU A 126 -5.33 -3.95 1.92
N PRO A 127 -6.17 -4.19 2.95
CA PRO A 127 -7.54 -3.69 2.90
C PRO A 127 -7.54 -2.17 2.76
N GLN A 128 -8.59 -1.63 2.18
CA GLN A 128 -8.72 -0.19 1.93
C GLN A 128 -8.62 0.64 3.21
N THR A 129 -9.10 0.09 4.31
CA THR A 129 -9.06 0.72 5.63
C THR A 129 -8.55 -0.24 6.69
N VAL A 130 -7.83 0.30 7.66
CA VAL A 130 -7.42 -0.41 8.88
C VAL A 130 -7.83 0.38 10.11
N GLU A 131 -8.07 -0.33 11.21
CA GLU A 131 -8.35 0.26 12.51
C GLU A 131 -7.09 0.24 13.36
N LEU A 132 -6.61 1.45 13.72
CA LEU A 132 -5.41 1.61 14.51
C LEU A 132 -5.73 2.33 15.82
N THR A 133 -5.08 1.90 16.91
CA THR A 133 -5.20 2.56 18.21
C THR A 133 -4.20 3.70 18.33
N VAL A 134 -4.66 4.87 18.73
CA VAL A 134 -3.81 6.02 19.03
C VAL A 134 -3.09 5.78 20.34
N VAL A 135 -1.76 5.77 20.33
CA VAL A 135 -0.93 5.56 21.53
C VAL A 135 -0.34 6.85 22.08
N GLU A 136 -0.22 7.89 21.25
CA GLU A 136 0.30 9.20 21.64
C GLU A 136 -0.29 10.30 20.77
N THR A 137 -0.83 11.32 21.42
CA THR A 137 -1.30 12.54 20.73
C THR A 137 -1.34 13.71 21.72
N GLU A 138 -1.28 14.92 21.20
CA GLU A 138 -1.43 16.12 22.02
C GLU A 138 -2.88 16.26 22.52
N PRO A 139 -3.08 16.79 23.73
CA PRO A 139 -4.43 17.09 24.20
C PRO A 139 -5.09 18.13 23.29
N GLY A 140 -6.37 17.93 22.99
CA GLY A 140 -7.16 18.86 22.18
C GLY A 140 -7.28 20.21 22.85
N LEU A 141 -6.99 21.29 22.14
CA LEU A 141 -7.23 22.64 22.61
C LEU A 141 -8.73 22.91 22.65
N LYS A 142 -9.26 23.23 23.84
CA LYS A 142 -10.68 23.50 24.04
C LYS A 142 -11.20 24.76 23.30
N SER A 143 -10.31 25.54 22.68
CA SER A 143 -10.61 26.80 22.01
C SER A 143 -10.35 26.80 20.49
N ALA A 144 -10.09 25.66 19.89
CA ALA A 144 -9.88 25.60 18.43
C ALA A 144 -11.24 25.70 17.70
N THR A 145 -11.66 26.91 17.41
CA THR A 145 -12.87 27.23 16.61
C THR A 145 -12.61 27.17 15.10
N ALA A 146 -11.40 26.84 14.67
CA ALA A 146 -11.06 26.73 13.25
C ALA A 146 -11.47 25.36 12.69
N SER A 147 -12.26 25.37 11.64
CA SER A 147 -12.86 24.18 10.99
C SER A 147 -11.87 23.24 10.29
N ASN A 148 -10.58 23.55 10.26
CA ASN A 148 -9.55 22.76 9.55
C ASN A 148 -8.30 22.50 10.41
N VAL A 149 -8.42 22.50 11.74
CA VAL A 149 -7.29 22.20 12.62
C VAL A 149 -7.15 20.69 12.78
N THR A 150 -5.99 20.16 12.50
CA THR A 150 -5.60 18.78 12.79
C THR A 150 -4.41 18.76 13.73
N LYS A 151 -4.18 17.61 14.35
CA LYS A 151 -3.01 17.36 15.19
C LYS A 151 -2.40 16.01 14.85
N PRO A 152 -1.09 15.82 15.04
CA PRO A 152 -0.46 14.52 14.83
C PRO A 152 -0.88 13.53 15.93
N ALA A 153 -1.19 12.32 15.56
CA ALA A 153 -1.42 11.19 16.44
C ALA A 153 -0.55 10.01 16.01
N ARG A 154 0.22 9.47 16.93
CA ARG A 154 1.00 8.26 16.70
C ARG A 154 0.17 7.04 17.07
N THR A 155 0.10 6.09 16.16
CA THR A 155 -0.64 4.84 16.34
C THR A 155 0.25 3.72 16.90
N GLU A 156 -0.37 2.61 17.29
CA GLU A 156 0.29 1.42 17.81
C GLU A 156 1.34 0.80 16.86
N THR A 157 1.21 1.04 15.55
CA THR A 157 2.17 0.60 14.53
C THR A 157 3.35 1.54 14.33
N GLY A 158 3.32 2.72 14.97
CA GLY A 158 4.28 3.79 14.77
C GLY A 158 3.91 4.79 13.67
N LEU A 159 2.86 4.52 12.88
CA LEU A 159 2.35 5.46 11.89
C LEU A 159 1.83 6.73 12.56
N VAL A 160 2.22 7.88 12.04
CA VAL A 160 1.70 9.18 12.46
C VAL A 160 0.62 9.64 11.49
N VAL A 161 -0.56 9.90 12.01
CA VAL A 161 -1.74 10.32 11.24
C VAL A 161 -2.22 11.68 11.72
N GLN A 162 -2.59 12.57 10.81
CA GLN A 162 -3.24 13.83 11.15
C GLN A 162 -4.70 13.57 11.49
N VAL A 163 -5.08 13.87 12.72
CA VAL A 163 -6.43 13.61 13.26
C VAL A 163 -7.11 14.89 13.71
N PRO A 164 -8.45 14.91 13.80
CA PRO A 164 -9.17 16.01 14.42
C PRO A 164 -8.76 16.25 15.89
N PRO A 165 -8.91 17.48 16.41
CA PRO A 165 -8.49 17.81 17.78
C PRO A 165 -9.19 17.02 18.89
N PHE A 166 -10.37 16.45 18.62
CA PHE A 166 -11.16 15.69 19.60
C PHE A 166 -10.70 14.24 19.80
N ILE A 167 -9.75 13.74 18.99
CA ILE A 167 -9.21 12.39 19.15
C ILE A 167 -8.24 12.36 20.34
N ASN A 168 -8.41 11.38 21.22
CA ASN A 168 -7.59 11.18 22.40
C ASN A 168 -6.77 9.88 22.31
N GLU A 169 -5.76 9.78 23.19
CA GLU A 169 -5.02 8.53 23.38
C GLU A 169 -5.97 7.40 23.80
N GLY A 170 -5.70 6.17 23.29
CA GLY A 170 -6.51 4.99 23.53
C GLY A 170 -7.70 4.83 22.60
N GLU A 171 -8.06 5.85 21.82
CA GLU A 171 -9.13 5.73 20.83
C GLU A 171 -8.66 4.97 19.59
N LYS A 172 -9.59 4.20 19.00
CA LYS A 172 -9.38 3.57 17.68
C LYS A 172 -9.88 4.49 16.59
N ILE A 173 -9.08 4.58 15.54
CA ILE A 173 -9.39 5.35 14.35
C ILE A 173 -9.33 4.47 13.11
N ARG A 174 -10.14 4.78 12.12
CA ARG A 174 -10.06 4.21 10.77
C ARG A 174 -9.14 5.05 9.92
N VAL A 175 -8.18 4.39 9.29
CA VAL A 175 -7.16 5.01 8.45
C VAL A 175 -7.25 4.42 7.05
N ASP A 176 -7.26 5.28 6.05
CA ASP A 176 -7.12 4.89 4.65
C ASP A 176 -5.69 4.40 4.39
N THR A 177 -5.54 3.19 3.88
CA THR A 177 -4.22 2.59 3.65
C THR A 177 -3.51 3.11 2.41
N SER A 178 -4.22 3.73 1.49
CA SER A 178 -3.64 4.32 0.28
C SER A 178 -2.97 5.67 0.53
N GLU A 179 -3.54 6.47 1.42
CA GLU A 179 -3.10 7.84 1.71
C GLU A 179 -2.53 8.01 3.13
N GLY A 180 -2.73 7.04 4.02
CA GLY A 180 -2.37 7.16 5.43
C GLY A 180 -3.20 8.21 6.16
N ALA A 181 -4.42 8.47 5.70
CA ALA A 181 -5.28 9.52 6.18
C ALA A 181 -6.35 9.02 7.14
N TYR A 182 -6.67 9.83 8.13
CA TYR A 182 -7.80 9.61 9.03
C TYR A 182 -9.13 9.69 8.28
N LEU A 183 -9.99 8.70 8.51
CA LEU A 183 -11.35 8.68 7.96
C LEU A 183 -12.42 8.96 9.01
N SER A 184 -12.38 8.21 10.11
CA SER A 184 -13.36 8.31 11.18
C SER A 184 -12.86 7.67 12.48
N ARG A 185 -13.59 7.86 13.57
CA ARG A 185 -13.49 6.95 14.72
C ARG A 185 -13.94 5.55 14.31
N ALA A 186 -13.31 4.53 14.88
CA ALA A 186 -13.70 3.14 14.66
C ALA A 186 -14.89 2.75 15.52
#